data_77042f41f7e383c0b473c9088b1cfe47
#
_entry.id   77042f41f7e383c0b473c9088b1cfe47
#
_cell.length_a   1.000
_cell.length_b   1.000
_cell.length_c   1.000
_cell.angle_alpha   90.00
_cell.angle_beta   90.00
_cell.angle_gamma   90.00
#
_symmetry.space_group_name_H-M   'P 1'
#
loop_
_entity.id
_entity.type
_entity.pdbx_description
1 polymer ?
#
loop_
_entity_poly.entity_id
_entity_poly.type
_entity_poly.pdbx_seq_one_letter_code
_entity_poly.pdbx_strand_id
1 'polypeptide(L)'
;MKKLKTLVALHISVLCLYLPSLALAQEKMGLLQNIDDEFLIEAVGDAPELSGVNVALKNREIRIVVDPGHGGKDLGAKGFHGSIEKEICLKVSKMVRREIERFSKLQGLPIEVKLSRNEDEFIPLKERARLANVWGADLFVSVHANSSPAIKAKGFEVYFLSPEATDEQASKLARLENQAPPTPISAQVISILSDATTQYHVAESSQLAESMFSAVSQKIASNGRGVRQAPFTVLHGTNMPAVLVEIGYVTNYEESRNLTRDAYLKRVASAISSGIVEFATRKRK
;
A
#
# COMPACT_ATOMS: atom_id res chain seq x y z
N MET A 1 -9.74 7.49 46.59
CA MET A 1 -10.54 7.11 45.45
C MET A 1 -9.93 7.49 44.10
N LYS A 2 -9.41 8.72 43.86
CA LYS A 2 -8.77 9.13 42.62
C LYS A 2 -7.57 8.24 42.19
N LYS A 3 -6.63 7.95 43.09
CA LYS A 3 -5.46 7.09 42.83
C LYS A 3 -5.81 5.64 42.42
N LEU A 4 -6.90 5.10 42.92
CA LEU A 4 -7.35 3.74 42.58
C LEU A 4 -7.94 3.67 41.17
N LYS A 5 -8.64 4.74 40.72
CA LYS A 5 -9.19 4.84 39.34
C LYS A 5 -8.08 4.99 38.30
N THR A 6 -7.04 5.78 38.59
CA THR A 6 -5.88 5.94 37.70
C THR A 6 -5.08 4.65 37.55
N LEU A 7 -4.93 3.88 38.63
CA LEU A 7 -4.23 2.58 38.59
C LEU A 7 -5.01 1.53 37.79
N VAL A 8 -6.34 1.55 37.90
CA VAL A 8 -7.24 0.66 37.12
C VAL A 8 -7.22 1.02 35.63
N ALA A 9 -7.25 2.30 35.26
CA ALA A 9 -7.17 2.75 33.87
C ALA A 9 -5.82 2.37 33.22
N LEU A 10 -4.70 2.51 33.92
CA LEU A 10 -3.37 2.14 33.42
C LEU A 10 -3.24 0.62 33.24
N HIS A 11 -3.78 -0.19 34.15
CA HIS A 11 -3.78 -1.66 34.03
C HIS A 11 -4.69 -2.14 32.89
N ILE A 12 -5.81 -1.47 32.62
CA ILE A 12 -6.71 -1.81 31.53
C ILE A 12 -6.06 -1.50 30.19
N SER A 13 -5.35 -0.37 30.02
CA SER A 13 -4.64 -0.01 28.81
C SER A 13 -3.50 -0.98 28.47
N VAL A 14 -2.75 -1.44 29.48
CA VAL A 14 -1.67 -2.43 29.28
C VAL A 14 -2.23 -3.82 29.01
N LEU A 15 -3.38 -4.18 29.60
CA LEU A 15 -4.00 -5.48 29.39
C LEU A 15 -4.68 -5.63 28.02
N CYS A 16 -5.14 -4.52 27.40
CA CYS A 16 -5.69 -4.53 26.03
C CYS A 16 -4.65 -4.88 24.95
N LEU A 17 -3.36 -4.72 25.23
CA LEU A 17 -2.27 -5.07 24.30
C LEU A 17 -1.94 -6.58 24.27
N TYR A 18 -2.51 -7.40 25.18
CA TYR A 18 -2.10 -8.79 25.36
C TYR A 18 -3.23 -9.86 25.32
N LEU A 19 -4.46 -9.53 24.95
CA LEU A 19 -5.56 -10.50 24.97
C LEU A 19 -6.18 -10.76 23.59
N PRO A 20 -6.30 -12.06 23.19
CA PRO A 20 -6.68 -12.44 21.81
C PRO A 20 -8.17 -12.77 21.59
N SER A 21 -9.14 -12.29 22.36
CA SER A 21 -10.55 -12.63 22.12
C SER A 21 -11.46 -11.40 21.96
N LEU A 22 -12.24 -11.42 20.89
CA LEU A 22 -13.19 -10.37 20.46
C LEU A 22 -14.29 -10.08 21.52
N ALA A 23 -14.75 -11.10 22.26
CA ALA A 23 -15.78 -10.97 23.29
C ALA A 23 -15.32 -10.07 24.45
N LEU A 24 -14.06 -10.19 24.86
CA LEU A 24 -13.49 -9.38 25.95
C LEU A 24 -13.23 -7.92 25.51
N ALA A 25 -13.00 -7.70 24.21
CA ALA A 25 -12.84 -6.36 23.65
C ALA A 25 -14.18 -5.60 23.59
N GLN A 26 -15.27 -6.27 23.27
CA GLN A 26 -16.61 -5.67 23.25
C GLN A 26 -17.12 -5.33 24.66
N GLU A 27 -16.88 -6.18 25.66
CA GLU A 27 -17.24 -5.90 27.06
C GLU A 27 -16.45 -4.69 27.62
N LYS A 28 -15.19 -4.55 27.21
CA LYS A 28 -14.32 -3.41 27.58
C LYS A 28 -14.61 -2.14 26.83
N MET A 29 -15.04 -2.20 25.56
CA MET A 29 -15.53 -1.02 24.83
C MET A 29 -16.80 -0.44 25.47
N GLY A 30 -17.70 -1.28 25.99
CA GLY A 30 -18.86 -0.83 26.74
C GLY A 30 -18.49 -0.11 28.06
N LEU A 31 -17.38 -0.50 28.68
CA LEU A 31 -16.85 0.14 29.89
C LEU A 31 -16.19 1.50 29.57
N LEU A 32 -15.62 1.67 28.36
CA LEU A 32 -14.98 2.91 27.91
C LEU A 32 -16.01 3.96 27.46
N GLN A 33 -17.19 3.57 27.00
CA GLN A 33 -18.27 4.48 26.61
C GLN A 33 -18.87 5.30 27.75
N ASN A 34 -18.60 4.94 29.00
CA ASN A 34 -19.05 5.65 30.20
C ASN A 34 -17.94 6.48 30.88
N ILE A 35 -16.80 6.68 30.24
CA ILE A 35 -15.75 7.56 30.73
C ILE A 35 -15.92 8.90 30.01
N ASP A 36 -16.21 9.96 30.77
CA ASP A 36 -16.35 11.30 30.22
C ASP A 36 -15.06 11.71 29.50
N ASP A 37 -15.22 12.28 28.29
CA ASP A 37 -14.10 12.76 27.47
C ASP A 37 -13.20 13.76 28.23
N GLU A 38 -13.79 14.54 29.12
CA GLU A 38 -13.10 15.47 30.02
C GLU A 38 -12.11 14.75 30.98
N PHE A 39 -12.47 13.53 31.43
CA PHE A 39 -11.59 12.71 32.28
C PHE A 39 -10.39 12.15 31.51
N LEU A 40 -10.56 11.81 30.23
CA LEU A 40 -9.48 11.32 29.36
C LEU A 40 -8.49 12.46 29.04
N ILE A 41 -8.99 13.67 28.80
CA ILE A 41 -8.15 14.85 28.53
C ILE A 41 -7.36 15.24 29.78
N GLU A 42 -7.97 15.23 30.97
CA GLU A 42 -7.29 15.57 32.22
C GLU A 42 -6.27 14.49 32.65
N ALA A 43 -6.51 13.22 32.32
CA ALA A 43 -5.59 12.11 32.63
C ALA A 43 -4.38 12.05 31.67
N VAL A 44 -4.48 12.60 30.47
CA VAL A 44 -3.45 12.53 29.43
C VAL A 44 -2.70 13.86 29.29
N GLY A 45 -3.32 14.98 29.69
CA GLY A 45 -2.80 16.34 29.45
C GLY A 45 -1.49 16.71 30.18
N ASP A 46 -1.18 16.07 31.30
CA ASP A 46 -0.04 16.42 32.17
C ASP A 46 1.07 15.35 32.27
N ALA A 47 1.11 14.38 31.36
CA ALA A 47 2.17 13.38 31.35
C ALA A 47 3.35 13.86 30.48
N PRO A 48 4.47 14.32 31.05
CA PRO A 48 5.63 14.79 30.30
C PRO A 48 6.26 13.71 29.39
N GLU A 49 5.99 12.43 29.65
CA GLU A 49 6.48 11.31 28.82
C GLU A 49 5.77 11.21 27.46
N LEU A 50 4.52 11.69 27.31
CA LEU A 50 3.79 11.61 26.04
C LEU A 50 4.28 12.63 25.01
N SER A 51 4.84 13.76 25.44
CA SER A 51 5.47 14.73 24.54
C SER A 51 6.72 14.15 23.88
N GLY A 52 7.51 13.39 24.63
CA GLY A 52 8.69 12.69 24.13
C GLY A 52 8.34 11.58 23.12
N VAL A 53 7.28 10.81 23.39
CA VAL A 53 6.79 9.75 22.48
C VAL A 53 6.27 10.36 21.16
N ASN A 54 5.50 11.44 21.23
CA ASN A 54 5.01 12.13 20.03
C ASN A 54 6.14 12.72 19.18
N VAL A 55 7.19 13.29 19.80
CA VAL A 55 8.37 13.78 19.09
C VAL A 55 9.17 12.63 18.47
N ALA A 56 9.32 11.52 19.19
CA ALA A 56 10.01 10.32 18.66
C ALA A 56 9.26 9.72 17.46
N LEU A 57 7.93 9.65 17.49
CA LEU A 57 7.11 9.18 16.37
C LEU A 57 7.18 10.14 15.17
N LYS A 58 7.20 11.45 15.39
CA LYS A 58 7.37 12.45 14.33
C LYS A 58 8.72 12.36 13.62
N ASN A 59 9.77 11.96 14.32
CA ASN A 59 11.14 11.85 13.80
C ASN A 59 11.52 10.46 13.31
N ARG A 60 10.62 9.45 13.46
CA ARG A 60 10.89 8.09 12.98
C ARG A 60 11.04 8.09 11.45
N GLU A 61 12.01 7.34 10.96
CA GLU A 61 12.19 7.08 9.53
C GLU A 61 10.96 6.40 8.92
N ILE A 62 10.51 6.91 7.78
CA ILE A 62 9.45 6.27 7.00
C ILE A 62 10.08 5.24 6.08
N ARG A 63 9.62 4.00 6.15
CA ARG A 63 10.09 2.88 5.35
C ARG A 63 9.10 2.52 4.27
N ILE A 64 9.54 2.58 3.02
CA ILE A 64 8.69 2.32 1.86
C ILE A 64 9.25 1.14 1.07
N VAL A 65 8.42 0.12 0.83
CA VAL A 65 8.74 -0.92 -0.14
C VAL A 65 8.07 -0.60 -1.46
N VAL A 66 8.87 -0.51 -2.53
CA VAL A 66 8.39 -0.51 -3.91
C VAL A 66 8.67 -1.89 -4.49
N ASP A 67 7.63 -2.57 -4.94
CA ASP A 67 7.68 -3.93 -5.42
C ASP A 67 7.58 -3.96 -6.96
N PRO A 68 8.68 -4.24 -7.69
CA PRO A 68 8.59 -4.45 -9.13
C PRO A 68 7.87 -5.76 -9.42
N GLY A 69 6.70 -5.73 -10.07
CA GLY A 69 5.96 -6.92 -10.44
C GLY A 69 6.78 -7.92 -11.26
N HIS A 70 6.39 -9.20 -11.23
CA HIS A 70 7.02 -10.29 -11.98
C HIS A 70 8.51 -10.46 -11.70
N GLY A 71 9.26 -11.05 -12.65
CA GLY A 71 10.72 -11.20 -12.60
C GLY A 71 11.19 -12.64 -12.84
N GLY A 72 12.44 -12.79 -13.30
CA GLY A 72 13.02 -14.09 -13.62
C GLY A 72 12.21 -14.86 -14.67
N LYS A 73 11.73 -16.04 -14.28
CA LYS A 73 10.88 -16.90 -15.13
C LYS A 73 9.48 -16.34 -15.41
N ASP A 74 9.00 -15.47 -14.56
CA ASP A 74 7.71 -14.78 -14.75
C ASP A 74 7.95 -13.49 -15.54
N LEU A 75 7.54 -13.51 -16.80
CA LEU A 75 7.74 -12.39 -17.71
C LEU A 75 6.67 -11.31 -17.55
N GLY A 76 5.53 -11.63 -16.95
CA GLY A 76 4.33 -10.81 -17.04
C GLY A 76 3.82 -10.74 -18.49
N ALA A 77 3.08 -9.71 -18.78
CA ALA A 77 2.53 -9.47 -20.11
C ALA A 77 3.61 -9.07 -21.13
N LYS A 78 3.39 -9.48 -22.39
CA LYS A 78 4.18 -9.06 -23.55
C LYS A 78 3.32 -8.15 -24.43
N GLY A 79 3.86 -7.02 -24.78
CA GLY A 79 3.17 -6.02 -25.61
C GLY A 79 3.85 -5.76 -26.94
N PHE A 80 3.46 -4.64 -27.55
CA PHE A 80 4.08 -4.13 -28.77
C PHE A 80 5.49 -3.59 -28.49
N HIS A 81 6.24 -3.33 -29.53
CA HIS A 81 7.59 -2.71 -29.49
C HIS A 81 8.61 -3.47 -28.64
N GLY A 82 8.39 -4.79 -28.43
CA GLY A 82 9.27 -5.59 -27.59
C GLY A 82 9.11 -5.32 -26.08
N SER A 83 8.03 -4.66 -25.67
CA SER A 83 7.79 -4.41 -24.25
C SER A 83 7.51 -5.71 -23.50
N ILE A 84 8.21 -5.89 -22.37
CA ILE A 84 8.03 -7.00 -21.42
C ILE A 84 7.77 -6.39 -20.06
N GLU A 85 6.68 -6.80 -19.43
CA GLU A 85 6.19 -6.18 -18.21
C GLU A 85 7.23 -6.19 -17.08
N LYS A 86 7.85 -7.33 -16.79
CA LYS A 86 8.86 -7.43 -15.72
C LYS A 86 10.00 -6.43 -15.83
N GLU A 87 10.40 -6.09 -17.07
CA GLU A 87 11.49 -5.14 -17.34
C GLU A 87 11.03 -3.71 -17.09
N ILE A 88 9.82 -3.39 -17.53
CA ILE A 88 9.19 -2.07 -17.29
C ILE A 88 9.00 -1.85 -15.80
N CYS A 89 8.43 -2.84 -15.09
CA CYS A 89 8.22 -2.79 -13.65
C CYS A 89 9.52 -2.54 -12.88
N LEU A 90 10.59 -3.29 -13.19
CA LEU A 90 11.90 -3.10 -12.55
C LEU A 90 12.48 -1.71 -12.83
N LYS A 91 12.39 -1.27 -14.07
CA LYS A 91 12.93 0.02 -14.51
C LYS A 91 12.22 1.19 -13.83
N VAL A 92 10.89 1.17 -13.82
CA VAL A 92 10.08 2.22 -13.16
C VAL A 92 10.30 2.21 -11.66
N SER A 93 10.28 1.06 -11.02
CA SER A 93 10.49 0.95 -9.57
C SER A 93 11.86 1.49 -9.13
N LYS A 94 12.92 1.22 -9.91
CA LYS A 94 14.24 1.83 -9.69
C LYS A 94 14.21 3.36 -9.83
N MET A 95 13.42 3.88 -10.76
CA MET A 95 13.23 5.33 -10.92
C MET A 95 12.43 5.93 -9.77
N VAL A 96 11.35 5.25 -9.33
CA VAL A 96 10.53 5.68 -8.17
C VAL A 96 11.40 5.77 -6.92
N ARG A 97 12.21 4.75 -6.63
CA ARG A 97 13.15 4.80 -5.50
C ARG A 97 14.04 6.03 -5.55
N ARG A 98 14.71 6.27 -6.69
CA ARG A 98 15.61 7.44 -6.86
C ARG A 98 14.89 8.77 -6.66
N GLU A 99 13.65 8.89 -7.16
CA GLU A 99 12.87 10.12 -6.99
C GLU A 99 12.47 10.34 -5.54
N ILE A 100 12.05 9.30 -4.81
CA ILE A 100 11.74 9.41 -3.37
C ILE A 100 12.99 9.76 -2.58
N GLU A 101 14.13 9.10 -2.84
CA GLU A 101 15.42 9.41 -2.20
C GLU A 101 15.85 10.88 -2.46
N ARG A 102 15.59 11.38 -3.67
CA ARG A 102 15.84 12.78 -4.02
C ARG A 102 14.92 13.72 -3.24
N PHE A 103 13.62 13.45 -3.15
CA PHE A 103 12.68 14.24 -2.35
C PHE A 103 13.05 14.21 -0.87
N SER A 104 13.37 13.05 -0.33
CA SER A 104 13.83 12.87 1.05
C SER A 104 14.99 13.82 1.37
N LYS A 105 16.03 13.83 0.54
CA LYS A 105 17.21 14.71 0.70
C LYS A 105 16.86 16.19 0.60
N LEU A 106 16.06 16.57 -0.41
CA LEU A 106 15.74 17.99 -0.65
C LEU A 106 14.87 18.59 0.45
N GLN A 107 14.01 17.79 1.07
CA GLN A 107 13.06 18.27 2.08
C GLN A 107 13.46 17.91 3.52
N GLY A 108 14.60 17.24 3.72
CA GLY A 108 15.05 16.79 5.03
C GLY A 108 14.08 15.76 5.67
N LEU A 109 13.38 14.98 4.85
CA LEU A 109 12.44 13.96 5.32
C LEU A 109 13.19 12.64 5.53
N PRO A 110 13.11 12.00 6.70
CA PRO A 110 13.75 10.71 6.93
C PRO A 110 12.93 9.59 6.26
N ILE A 111 13.18 9.34 4.98
CA ILE A 111 12.51 8.30 4.19
C ILE A 111 13.57 7.32 3.68
N GLU A 112 13.41 6.03 3.98
CA GLU A 112 14.17 4.93 3.40
C GLU A 112 13.29 4.15 2.41
N VAL A 113 13.86 3.79 1.24
CA VAL A 113 13.14 3.04 0.21
C VAL A 113 13.88 1.76 -0.14
N LYS A 114 13.19 0.62 -0.09
CA LYS A 114 13.71 -0.66 -0.60
C LYS A 114 12.87 -1.16 -1.75
N LEU A 115 13.52 -1.88 -2.66
CA LEU A 115 12.82 -2.66 -3.67
C LEU A 115 12.71 -4.11 -3.19
N SER A 116 11.59 -4.78 -3.48
CA SER A 116 11.45 -6.22 -3.21
C SER A 116 12.48 -7.04 -4.01
N ARG A 117 12.77 -6.62 -5.26
CA ARG A 117 13.86 -7.13 -6.11
C ARG A 117 14.63 -5.99 -6.78
N ASN A 118 15.93 -6.16 -6.89
CA ASN A 118 16.81 -5.19 -7.58
C ASN A 118 17.29 -5.69 -8.96
N GLU A 119 17.12 -6.97 -9.22
CA GLU A 119 17.55 -7.64 -10.45
C GLU A 119 16.38 -8.40 -11.10
N ASP A 120 16.66 -9.05 -12.25
CA ASP A 120 15.69 -9.90 -12.93
C ASP A 120 15.59 -11.27 -12.27
N GLU A 121 14.99 -11.32 -11.09
CA GLU A 121 14.77 -12.49 -10.27
C GLU A 121 13.29 -12.70 -9.96
N PHE A 122 12.90 -13.97 -9.80
CA PHE A 122 11.53 -14.33 -9.43
C PHE A 122 11.36 -14.36 -7.91
N ILE A 123 10.43 -13.57 -7.38
CA ILE A 123 10.02 -13.61 -5.98
C ILE A 123 8.55 -14.02 -5.90
N PRO A 124 8.20 -15.09 -5.18
CA PRO A 124 6.80 -15.49 -4.97
C PRO A 124 5.97 -14.38 -4.34
N LEU A 125 4.70 -14.25 -4.71
CA LEU A 125 3.83 -13.14 -4.27
C LEU A 125 3.76 -12.98 -2.75
N LYS A 126 3.57 -14.09 -2.02
CA LYS A 126 3.53 -14.06 -0.54
C LYS A 126 4.85 -13.62 0.09
N GLU A 127 5.95 -13.92 -0.57
CA GLU A 127 7.29 -13.55 -0.08
C GLU A 127 7.52 -12.04 -0.20
N ARG A 128 6.95 -11.37 -1.20
CA ARG A 128 7.02 -9.90 -1.36
C ARG A 128 6.38 -9.18 -0.18
N ALA A 129 5.18 -9.59 0.23
CA ALA A 129 4.51 -9.07 1.43
C ALA A 129 5.32 -9.39 2.70
N ARG A 130 5.86 -10.62 2.81
CA ARG A 130 6.68 -11.02 3.96
C ARG A 130 7.94 -10.17 4.10
N LEU A 131 8.64 -9.89 3.00
CA LEU A 131 9.83 -9.02 3.00
C LEU A 131 9.50 -7.63 3.53
N ALA A 132 8.38 -7.04 3.10
CA ALA A 132 7.92 -5.74 3.58
C ALA A 132 7.61 -5.76 5.09
N ASN A 133 6.88 -6.78 5.55
CA ASN A 133 6.52 -6.95 6.96
C ASN A 133 7.77 -7.12 7.86
N VAL A 134 8.71 -7.99 7.47
CA VAL A 134 9.94 -8.24 8.23
C VAL A 134 10.82 -7.01 8.32
N TRP A 135 10.85 -6.21 7.27
CA TRP A 135 11.59 -4.95 7.29
C TRP A 135 10.88 -3.84 8.08
N GLY A 136 9.62 -4.03 8.44
CA GLY A 136 8.80 -3.04 9.12
C GLY A 136 8.50 -1.84 8.23
N ALA A 137 8.10 -2.12 6.98
CA ALA A 137 7.68 -1.08 6.05
C ALA A 137 6.42 -0.36 6.53
N ASP A 138 6.33 0.93 6.26
CA ASP A 138 5.16 1.76 6.53
C ASP A 138 4.20 1.81 5.32
N LEU A 139 4.73 1.59 4.12
CA LEU A 139 3.98 1.58 2.87
C LEU A 139 4.52 0.49 1.94
N PHE A 140 3.61 -0.15 1.20
CA PHE A 140 3.93 -1.12 0.15
C PHE A 140 3.27 -0.71 -1.17
N VAL A 141 4.06 -0.59 -2.24
CA VAL A 141 3.57 -0.19 -3.56
C VAL A 141 4.08 -1.16 -4.62
N SER A 142 3.20 -2.01 -5.15
CA SER A 142 3.51 -2.90 -6.27
C SER A 142 3.28 -2.18 -7.60
N VAL A 143 4.22 -2.31 -8.52
CA VAL A 143 4.23 -1.62 -9.83
C VAL A 143 4.12 -2.64 -10.94
N HIS A 144 3.08 -2.52 -11.76
CA HIS A 144 2.73 -3.38 -12.87
C HIS A 144 2.47 -2.60 -14.16
N ALA A 145 2.38 -3.28 -15.29
CA ALA A 145 2.00 -2.72 -16.59
C ALA A 145 0.99 -3.65 -17.26
N ASN A 146 -0.26 -3.24 -17.22
CA ASN A 146 -1.46 -3.98 -17.54
C ASN A 146 -1.48 -4.58 -18.95
N SER A 147 -2.33 -5.59 -19.13
CA SER A 147 -2.65 -6.15 -20.43
C SER A 147 -4.16 -6.38 -20.60
N SER A 148 -4.64 -6.30 -21.83
CA SER A 148 -6.06 -6.56 -22.14
C SER A 148 -6.19 -7.16 -23.53
N PRO A 149 -7.13 -8.11 -23.72
CA PRO A 149 -7.54 -8.54 -25.06
C PRO A 149 -8.14 -7.38 -25.88
N ALA A 150 -8.72 -6.39 -25.22
CA ALA A 150 -9.21 -5.18 -25.86
C ALA A 150 -8.02 -4.23 -26.13
N ILE A 151 -7.42 -4.30 -27.30
CA ILE A 151 -6.24 -3.51 -27.70
C ILE A 151 -6.42 -1.99 -27.60
N LYS A 152 -7.66 -1.50 -27.50
CA LYS A 152 -7.99 -0.10 -27.25
C LYS A 152 -7.99 0.27 -25.77
N ALA A 153 -7.90 -0.70 -24.84
CA ALA A 153 -7.78 -0.43 -23.43
C ALA A 153 -6.49 0.38 -23.17
N LYS A 154 -6.60 1.44 -22.41
CA LYS A 154 -5.51 2.34 -22.08
C LYS A 154 -5.78 3.10 -20.79
N GLY A 155 -4.74 3.64 -20.20
CA GLY A 155 -4.81 4.42 -18.98
C GLY A 155 -4.14 3.71 -17.80
N PHE A 156 -4.02 4.41 -16.69
CA PHE A 156 -3.48 3.87 -15.46
C PHE A 156 -4.60 3.61 -14.44
N GLU A 157 -4.36 2.67 -13.54
CA GLU A 157 -5.27 2.26 -12.49
C GLU A 157 -4.48 2.10 -11.18
N VAL A 158 -5.14 2.35 -10.05
CA VAL A 158 -4.56 2.06 -8.74
C VAL A 158 -5.51 1.16 -7.97
N TYR A 159 -4.99 0.05 -7.48
CA TYR A 159 -5.75 -0.97 -6.79
C TYR A 159 -5.35 -1.07 -5.32
N PHE A 160 -6.34 -1.27 -4.46
CA PHE A 160 -6.14 -1.73 -3.09
C PHE A 160 -6.85 -3.07 -2.86
N LEU A 161 -6.48 -3.74 -1.77
CA LEU A 161 -7.00 -5.07 -1.45
C LEU A 161 -8.47 -5.02 -1.05
N SER A 162 -9.28 -5.90 -1.65
CA SER A 162 -10.65 -6.21 -1.21
C SER A 162 -11.02 -7.63 -1.62
N PRO A 163 -11.87 -8.34 -0.86
CA PRO A 163 -12.42 -9.63 -1.28
C PRO A 163 -13.23 -9.52 -2.56
N GLU A 164 -13.91 -8.39 -2.76
CA GLU A 164 -14.75 -8.13 -3.93
C GLU A 164 -14.02 -7.19 -4.89
N ALA A 165 -14.03 -7.56 -6.17
CA ALA A 165 -13.49 -6.71 -7.22
C ALA A 165 -14.52 -5.63 -7.61
N THR A 166 -14.03 -4.44 -7.96
CA THR A 166 -14.84 -3.32 -8.44
C THR A 166 -15.73 -3.71 -9.62
N ASP A 167 -15.19 -4.50 -10.53
CA ASP A 167 -15.89 -5.00 -11.73
C ASP A 167 -15.22 -6.27 -12.28
N GLU A 168 -15.77 -6.80 -13.37
CA GLU A 168 -15.25 -8.01 -14.01
C GLU A 168 -13.82 -7.82 -14.54
N GLN A 169 -13.43 -6.63 -14.98
CA GLN A 169 -12.06 -6.37 -15.46
C GLN A 169 -11.07 -6.44 -14.31
N ALA A 170 -11.38 -5.82 -13.17
CA ALA A 170 -10.57 -5.90 -11.95
C ALA A 170 -10.45 -7.35 -11.44
N SER A 171 -11.55 -8.11 -11.50
CA SER A 171 -11.54 -9.54 -11.15
C SER A 171 -10.66 -10.38 -12.10
N LYS A 172 -10.72 -10.12 -13.40
CA LYS A 172 -9.86 -10.81 -14.39
C LYS A 172 -8.38 -10.47 -14.17
N LEU A 173 -8.07 -9.19 -13.95
CA LEU A 173 -6.70 -8.76 -13.68
C LEU A 173 -6.16 -9.44 -12.43
N ALA A 174 -6.89 -9.41 -11.32
CA ALA A 174 -6.44 -10.07 -10.09
C ALA A 174 -6.19 -11.57 -10.28
N ARG A 175 -6.96 -12.26 -11.11
CA ARG A 175 -6.72 -13.68 -11.44
C ARG A 175 -5.42 -13.86 -12.24
N LEU A 176 -5.14 -12.99 -13.20
CA LEU A 176 -3.90 -13.03 -13.98
C LEU A 176 -2.68 -12.79 -13.08
N GLU A 177 -2.72 -11.72 -12.27
CA GLU A 177 -1.62 -11.38 -11.37
C GLU A 177 -1.40 -12.41 -10.26
N ASN A 178 -2.46 -13.02 -9.77
CA ASN A 178 -2.37 -14.08 -8.77
C ASN A 178 -1.80 -15.40 -9.32
N GLN A 179 -1.65 -15.52 -10.63
CA GLN A 179 -1.24 -16.78 -11.31
C GLN A 179 -2.11 -17.98 -10.86
N ALA A 180 -3.36 -17.72 -10.54
CA ALA A 180 -4.28 -18.70 -9.99
C ALA A 180 -5.09 -19.35 -11.10
N PRO A 181 -5.33 -20.69 -11.04
CA PRO A 181 -6.37 -21.30 -11.85
C PRO A 181 -7.72 -20.63 -11.55
N PRO A 182 -8.71 -20.69 -12.46
CA PRO A 182 -10.02 -20.06 -12.30
C PRO A 182 -10.83 -20.77 -11.21
N THR A 183 -10.49 -20.54 -9.97
CA THR A 183 -11.21 -21.03 -8.79
C THR A 183 -11.94 -19.86 -8.11
N PRO A 184 -13.12 -20.09 -7.52
CA PRO A 184 -13.77 -19.07 -6.71
C PRO A 184 -12.84 -18.58 -5.61
N ILE A 185 -12.90 -17.27 -5.32
CA ILE A 185 -12.15 -16.66 -4.22
C ILE A 185 -12.38 -17.50 -2.97
N SER A 186 -11.32 -18.08 -2.43
CA SER A 186 -11.45 -19.01 -1.32
C SER A 186 -11.99 -18.28 -0.08
N ALA A 187 -12.82 -18.97 0.71
CA ALA A 187 -13.33 -18.48 2.00
C ALA A 187 -12.22 -17.98 2.95
N GLN A 188 -10.97 -18.40 2.73
CA GLN A 188 -9.80 -17.93 3.48
C GLN A 188 -9.50 -16.43 3.26
N VAL A 189 -9.71 -15.87 2.06
CA VAL A 189 -9.55 -14.44 1.81
C VAL A 189 -10.61 -13.64 2.57
N ILE A 190 -11.84 -14.15 2.63
CA ILE A 190 -12.94 -13.51 3.35
C ILE A 190 -12.69 -13.54 4.87
N SER A 191 -12.13 -14.62 5.41
CA SER A 191 -11.88 -14.74 6.86
C SER A 191 -10.79 -13.80 7.37
N ILE A 192 -9.78 -13.48 6.53
CA ILE A 192 -8.66 -12.62 6.92
C ILE A 192 -9.06 -11.14 6.90
N LEU A 193 -9.98 -10.74 6.02
CA LEU A 193 -10.50 -9.38 5.98
C LEU A 193 -11.48 -9.06 7.12
N SER A 194 -11.85 -10.04 7.93
CA SER A 194 -12.65 -9.83 9.14
C SER A 194 -11.85 -9.34 10.35
N ASP A 195 -10.51 -9.33 10.29
CA ASP A 195 -9.66 -8.77 11.32
C ASP A 195 -9.68 -7.24 11.29
N ALA A 196 -9.88 -6.61 12.45
CA ALA A 196 -9.91 -5.14 12.59
C ALA A 196 -8.62 -4.47 12.08
N THR A 197 -7.47 -5.09 12.26
CA THR A 197 -6.17 -4.62 11.78
C THR A 197 -6.13 -4.58 10.25
N THR A 198 -6.63 -5.63 9.60
CA THR A 198 -6.71 -5.70 8.14
C THR A 198 -7.68 -4.66 7.59
N GLN A 199 -8.84 -4.46 8.24
CA GLN A 199 -9.80 -3.42 7.84
C GLN A 199 -9.21 -2.01 7.95
N TYR A 200 -8.42 -1.75 9.00
CA TYR A 200 -7.72 -0.47 9.16
C TYR A 200 -6.73 -0.24 8.01
N HIS A 201 -5.90 -1.21 7.67
CA HIS A 201 -4.95 -1.08 6.56
C HIS A 201 -5.64 -0.99 5.19
N VAL A 202 -6.79 -1.62 5.00
CA VAL A 202 -7.58 -1.47 3.77
C VAL A 202 -8.08 -0.03 3.61
N ALA A 203 -8.61 0.58 4.67
CA ALA A 203 -9.04 1.98 4.64
C ALA A 203 -7.88 2.94 4.33
N GLU A 204 -6.72 2.73 4.93
CA GLU A 204 -5.51 3.51 4.64
C GLU A 204 -4.98 3.25 3.23
N SER A 205 -5.08 2.02 2.73
CA SER A 205 -4.69 1.66 1.36
C SER A 205 -5.57 2.37 0.33
N SER A 206 -6.87 2.50 0.59
CA SER A 206 -7.78 3.29 -0.25
C SER A 206 -7.34 4.76 -0.31
N GLN A 207 -6.98 5.37 0.82
CA GLN A 207 -6.49 6.75 0.85
C GLN A 207 -5.13 6.92 0.13
N LEU A 208 -4.24 5.94 0.26
CA LEU A 208 -2.97 5.90 -0.49
C LEU A 208 -3.25 5.80 -1.99
N ALA A 209 -4.18 4.93 -2.40
CA ALA A 209 -4.58 4.77 -3.79
C ALA A 209 -5.13 6.08 -4.38
N GLU A 210 -5.99 6.80 -3.66
CA GLU A 210 -6.52 8.10 -4.07
C GLU A 210 -5.41 9.16 -4.21
N SER A 211 -4.49 9.22 -3.25
CA SER A 211 -3.35 10.14 -3.31
C SER A 211 -2.49 9.87 -4.54
N MET A 212 -2.19 8.60 -4.82
CA MET A 212 -1.40 8.20 -5.97
C MET A 212 -2.15 8.45 -7.29
N PHE A 213 -3.44 8.11 -7.35
CA PHE A 213 -4.25 8.35 -8.53
C PHE A 213 -4.31 9.86 -8.86
N SER A 214 -4.53 10.71 -7.87
CA SER A 214 -4.52 12.16 -8.03
C SER A 214 -3.17 12.67 -8.57
N ALA A 215 -2.05 12.25 -7.97
CA ALA A 215 -0.73 12.67 -8.38
C ALA A 215 -0.36 12.23 -9.80
N VAL A 216 -0.76 11.01 -10.20
CA VAL A 216 -0.54 10.51 -11.56
C VAL A 216 -1.43 11.24 -12.57
N SER A 217 -2.71 11.48 -12.24
CA SER A 217 -3.64 12.22 -13.11
C SER A 217 -3.16 13.62 -13.43
N GLN A 218 -2.49 14.29 -12.50
CA GLN A 218 -1.96 15.65 -12.72
C GLN A 218 -0.74 15.69 -13.64
N LYS A 219 0.06 14.62 -13.71
CA LYS A 219 1.34 14.61 -14.42
C LYS A 219 1.32 13.81 -15.73
N ILE A 220 0.42 12.86 -15.83
CA ILE A 220 0.30 11.97 -16.98
C ILE A 220 -0.99 12.29 -17.71
N ALA A 221 -0.87 12.80 -18.94
CA ALA A 221 -2.00 13.02 -19.83
C ALA A 221 -2.49 11.68 -20.42
N SER A 222 -2.89 10.78 -19.56
CA SER A 222 -3.52 9.50 -19.90
C SER A 222 -4.88 9.45 -19.22
N ASN A 223 -5.82 8.73 -19.81
CA ASN A 223 -7.13 8.53 -19.21
C ASN A 223 -6.94 7.68 -17.95
N GLY A 224 -6.96 8.31 -16.78
CA GLY A 224 -7.05 7.61 -15.51
C GLY A 224 -8.34 6.80 -15.48
N ARG A 225 -8.24 5.52 -15.10
CA ARG A 225 -9.38 4.61 -15.02
C ARG A 225 -9.92 4.46 -13.60
N GLY A 226 -9.34 5.21 -12.67
CA GLY A 226 -9.82 5.31 -11.30
C GLY A 226 -9.02 4.50 -10.28
N VAL A 227 -9.42 4.69 -9.03
CA VAL A 227 -9.07 3.81 -7.93
C VAL A 227 -10.04 2.64 -7.93
N ARG A 228 -9.52 1.44 -7.75
CA ARG A 228 -10.25 0.18 -7.84
C ARG A 228 -9.85 -0.74 -6.71
N GLN A 229 -10.59 -1.81 -6.55
CA GLN A 229 -10.28 -2.85 -5.58
C GLN A 229 -10.39 -4.25 -6.19
N ALA A 230 -9.57 -5.18 -5.71
CA ALA A 230 -9.63 -6.58 -6.09
C ALA A 230 -8.79 -7.46 -5.15
N PRO A 231 -8.98 -8.80 -5.15
CA PRO A 231 -8.26 -9.71 -4.25
C PRO A 231 -6.85 -10.05 -4.77
N PHE A 232 -5.95 -9.08 -4.78
CA PHE A 232 -4.56 -9.30 -5.19
C PHE A 232 -3.76 -10.02 -4.11
N THR A 233 -3.19 -11.17 -4.45
CA THR A 233 -2.37 -11.97 -3.52
C THR A 233 -1.14 -11.22 -3.04
N VAL A 234 -0.54 -10.36 -3.87
CA VAL A 234 0.65 -9.59 -3.51
C VAL A 234 0.37 -8.55 -2.42
N LEU A 235 -0.87 -8.06 -2.33
CA LEU A 235 -1.31 -7.13 -1.28
C LEU A 235 -1.82 -7.85 -0.03
N HIS A 236 -2.14 -9.14 -0.19
CA HIS A 236 -2.63 -9.96 0.91
C HIS A 236 -1.50 -10.29 1.89
N GLY A 237 -1.76 -10.07 3.17
CA GLY A 237 -0.78 -10.34 4.23
C GLY A 237 0.25 -9.23 4.46
N THR A 238 0.07 -8.06 3.86
CA THR A 238 0.82 -6.85 4.23
C THR A 238 0.26 -6.26 5.54
N ASN A 239 1.15 -5.86 6.44
CA ASN A 239 0.81 -5.25 7.73
C ASN A 239 0.95 -3.71 7.68
N MET A 240 0.72 -3.12 6.52
CA MET A 240 0.79 -1.69 6.26
C MET A 240 -0.14 -1.34 5.08
N PRO A 241 -0.45 -0.04 4.85
CA PRO A 241 -1.13 0.40 3.64
C PRO A 241 -0.41 -0.08 2.38
N ALA A 242 -1.15 -0.75 1.49
CA ALA A 242 -0.61 -1.44 0.32
C ALA A 242 -1.47 -1.22 -0.92
N VAL A 243 -0.83 -0.92 -2.05
CA VAL A 243 -1.49 -0.72 -3.34
C VAL A 243 -0.72 -1.38 -4.47
N LEU A 244 -1.45 -1.70 -5.56
CA LEU A 244 -0.90 -2.10 -6.84
C LEU A 244 -1.24 -1.03 -7.88
N VAL A 245 -0.25 -0.60 -8.64
CA VAL A 245 -0.37 0.45 -9.66
C VAL A 245 -0.13 -0.13 -11.03
N GLU A 246 -1.12 -0.03 -11.88
CA GLU A 246 -1.04 -0.31 -13.31
C GLU A 246 -0.70 0.97 -14.08
N ILE A 247 0.50 1.05 -14.61
CA ILE A 247 1.05 2.28 -15.20
C ILE A 247 0.67 2.51 -16.67
N GLY A 248 -0.17 1.66 -17.23
CA GLY A 248 -0.61 1.65 -18.63
C GLY A 248 -0.66 0.24 -19.20
N TYR A 249 -1.10 0.10 -20.43
CA TYR A 249 -1.34 -1.19 -21.08
C TYR A 249 -0.24 -1.52 -22.11
N VAL A 250 0.52 -2.59 -21.88
CA VAL A 250 1.53 -3.06 -22.85
C VAL A 250 0.89 -3.59 -24.14
N THR A 251 -0.37 -4.01 -24.08
CA THR A 251 -1.16 -4.45 -25.23
C THR A 251 -1.83 -3.32 -26.03
N ASN A 252 -1.69 -2.07 -25.59
CA ASN A 252 -2.08 -0.90 -26.35
C ASN A 252 -0.88 -0.37 -27.13
N TYR A 253 -1.03 -0.16 -28.44
CA TYR A 253 0.09 0.20 -29.31
C TYR A 253 0.79 1.51 -28.90
N GLU A 254 0.02 2.54 -28.55
CA GLU A 254 0.57 3.85 -28.16
C GLU A 254 1.20 3.82 -26.77
N GLU A 255 0.51 3.19 -25.80
CA GLU A 255 1.04 3.10 -24.44
C GLU A 255 2.26 2.19 -24.37
N SER A 256 2.26 1.07 -25.08
CA SER A 256 3.44 0.20 -25.19
C SER A 256 4.66 0.98 -25.68
N ARG A 257 4.49 1.79 -26.75
CA ARG A 257 5.57 2.68 -27.23
C ARG A 257 6.03 3.68 -26.17
N ASN A 258 5.11 4.23 -25.38
CA ASN A 258 5.47 5.15 -24.31
C ASN A 258 6.19 4.42 -23.18
N LEU A 259 5.73 3.24 -22.79
CA LEU A 259 6.31 2.39 -21.75
C LEU A 259 7.72 1.86 -22.06
N THR A 260 8.17 1.93 -23.34
CA THR A 260 9.57 1.66 -23.69
C THR A 260 10.47 2.91 -23.65
N ARG A 261 9.92 4.12 -23.45
CA ARG A 261 10.66 5.40 -23.52
C ARG A 261 11.03 5.92 -22.12
N ASP A 262 12.32 6.09 -21.86
CA ASP A 262 12.84 6.58 -20.58
C ASP A 262 12.21 7.90 -20.12
N ALA A 263 12.01 8.83 -21.04
CA ALA A 263 11.41 10.13 -20.71
C ALA A 263 9.97 10.00 -20.20
N TYR A 264 9.20 9.04 -20.71
CA TYR A 264 7.86 8.75 -20.22
C TYR A 264 7.91 8.05 -18.87
N LEU A 265 8.74 7.01 -18.71
CA LEU A 265 8.90 6.28 -17.46
C LEU A 265 9.40 7.18 -16.31
N LYS A 266 10.27 8.16 -16.59
CA LYS A 266 10.68 9.17 -15.59
C LYS A 266 9.49 10.02 -15.11
N ARG A 267 8.59 10.44 -16.02
CA ARG A 267 7.37 11.17 -15.62
C ARG A 267 6.45 10.32 -14.78
N VAL A 268 6.22 9.06 -15.17
CA VAL A 268 5.43 8.09 -14.40
C VAL A 268 6.03 7.91 -13.01
N ALA A 269 7.33 7.64 -12.92
CA ALA A 269 8.04 7.48 -11.65
C ALA A 269 7.93 8.72 -10.75
N SER A 270 8.11 9.93 -11.33
CA SER A 270 7.93 11.18 -10.58
C SER A 270 6.49 11.37 -10.08
N ALA A 271 5.49 10.95 -10.85
CA ALA A 271 4.09 11.04 -10.45
C ALA A 271 3.78 10.08 -9.28
N ILE A 272 4.17 8.82 -9.40
CA ILE A 272 4.04 7.79 -8.36
C ILE A 272 4.74 8.26 -7.06
N SER A 273 6.00 8.70 -7.18
CA SER A 273 6.78 9.19 -6.04
C SER A 273 6.13 10.36 -5.32
N SER A 274 5.51 11.29 -6.08
CA SER A 274 4.77 12.41 -5.48
C SER A 274 3.58 11.93 -4.66
N GLY A 275 2.77 11.00 -5.18
CA GLY A 275 1.62 10.46 -4.45
C GLY A 275 2.03 9.70 -3.18
N ILE A 276 3.12 8.92 -3.25
CA ILE A 276 3.67 8.21 -2.09
C ILE A 276 4.14 9.19 -1.01
N VAL A 277 4.96 10.18 -1.39
CA VAL A 277 5.52 11.15 -0.43
C VAL A 277 4.42 12.02 0.16
N GLU A 278 3.46 12.46 -0.64
CA GLU A 278 2.31 13.23 -0.15
C GLU A 278 1.52 12.46 0.91
N PHE A 279 1.19 11.19 0.65
CA PHE A 279 0.49 10.35 1.62
C PHE A 279 1.33 10.12 2.88
N ALA A 280 2.59 9.74 2.73
CA ALA A 280 3.51 9.46 3.82
C ALA A 280 3.70 10.67 4.77
N THR A 281 3.69 11.88 4.22
CA THR A 281 3.89 13.11 4.99
C THR A 281 2.61 13.66 5.63
N ARG A 282 1.42 13.35 5.09
CA ARG A 282 0.15 13.72 5.73
C ARG A 282 -0.02 13.10 7.10
N LYS A 283 0.41 11.88 7.29
CA LYS A 283 0.34 11.14 8.57
C LYS A 283 1.23 11.71 9.67
N ARG A 284 2.11 12.66 9.34
CA ARG A 284 3.01 13.30 10.29
C ARG A 284 2.52 14.67 10.79
N LYS A 285 1.49 15.20 10.16
CA LYS A 285 0.85 16.45 10.59
C LYS A 285 -0.27 16.17 11.56
#